data_8f2c1558ed7bf2231ea56d92a1cb33db
#
_entry.id   8f2c1558ed7bf2231ea56d92a1cb33db
#
_cell.length_a   1.000
_cell.length_b   1.000
_cell.length_c   1.000
_cell.angle_alpha   90.00
_cell.angle_beta   90.00
_cell.angle_gamma   90.00
#
_symmetry.space_group_name_H-M   'P 1'
#
loop_
_entity.id
_entity.type
_entity.pdbx_description
1 polymer ?
#
loop_
_entity_poly.entity_id
_entity_poly.type
_entity_poly.pdbx_seq_one_letter_code
_entity_poly.pdbx_strand_id
1 'polypeptide(L)'
;ITIRYALPLMQKGWPMFLDLSNTDLVYPASCVASSRAFVKAEPKVVDDFLRAYVAAIQLIKKDTAFAEKTFAKWLREKDPYLIKKTVESYSKIFKPIPIVPDKGIETVMKDLANRRTIPKEFIGRPELFRDNGPLEKAMARP
;
A
#
# COMPACT_ATOMS: atom_id res chain seq x y z
N ILE A 1 -0.59 -9.96 10.37
CA ILE A 1 -2.00 -9.52 10.35
C ILE A 1 -2.05 -8.01 10.07
N THR A 2 -2.98 -7.53 9.26
CA THR A 2 -3.16 -6.10 9.02
C THR A 2 -3.91 -5.44 10.16
N ILE A 3 -3.70 -4.12 10.34
CA ILE A 3 -4.27 -3.35 11.45
C ILE A 3 -5.80 -3.52 11.58
N ARG A 4 -6.51 -3.58 10.46
CA ARG A 4 -7.96 -3.79 10.44
C ARG A 4 -8.40 -5.04 11.21
N TYR A 5 -7.64 -6.12 11.15
CA TYR A 5 -7.94 -7.36 11.85
C TYR A 5 -7.29 -7.44 13.23
N ALA A 6 -6.23 -6.67 13.46
CA ALA A 6 -5.58 -6.58 14.77
C ALA A 6 -6.43 -5.80 15.78
N LEU A 7 -7.04 -4.68 15.37
CA LEU A 7 -7.81 -3.82 16.25
C LEU A 7 -8.94 -4.53 17.00
N PRO A 8 -9.81 -5.36 16.38
CA PRO A 8 -10.84 -6.09 17.12
C PRO A 8 -10.28 -7.10 18.14
N LEU A 9 -9.10 -7.65 17.89
CA LEU A 9 -8.43 -8.54 18.85
C LEU A 9 -7.88 -7.73 20.02
N MET A 10 -7.30 -6.57 19.76
CA MET A 10 -6.81 -5.67 20.81
C MET A 10 -7.95 -5.18 21.72
N GLN A 11 -9.13 -4.89 21.17
CA GLN A 11 -10.32 -4.57 21.96
C GLN A 11 -10.74 -5.72 22.89
N LYS A 12 -10.48 -6.97 22.50
CA LYS A 12 -10.72 -8.17 23.32
C LYS A 12 -9.59 -8.47 24.32
N GLY A 13 -8.62 -7.57 24.45
CA GLY A 13 -7.51 -7.72 25.38
C GLY A 13 -6.29 -8.49 24.85
N TRP A 14 -6.25 -8.84 23.57
CA TRP A 14 -5.07 -9.46 22.99
C TRP A 14 -3.95 -8.44 22.81
N PRO A 15 -2.74 -8.71 23.33
CA PRO A 15 -1.62 -7.78 23.20
C PRO A 15 -1.06 -7.76 21.79
N MET A 16 -0.59 -6.60 21.34
CA MET A 16 0.24 -6.48 20.16
C MET A 16 1.70 -6.68 20.57
N PHE A 17 2.30 -7.79 20.15
CA PHE A 17 3.70 -8.11 20.46
C PHE A 17 4.70 -7.31 19.64
N LEU A 18 4.36 -7.03 18.38
CA LEU A 18 5.23 -6.33 17.45
C LEU A 18 4.40 -5.57 16.41
N ASP A 19 4.70 -4.30 16.24
CA ASP A 19 4.19 -3.46 15.16
C ASP A 19 5.30 -3.21 14.15
N LEU A 20 5.23 -3.90 13.01
CA LEU A 20 6.23 -3.78 11.94
C LEU A 20 6.23 -2.39 11.27
N SER A 21 5.14 -1.59 11.42
CA SER A 21 5.11 -0.23 10.88
C SER A 21 6.04 0.74 11.62
N ASN A 22 6.46 0.37 12.82
CA ASN A 22 7.40 1.13 13.67
C ASN A 22 8.83 0.59 13.59
N THR A 23 9.16 -0.19 12.57
CA THR A 23 10.49 -0.76 12.36
C THR A 23 11.10 -0.24 11.06
N ASP A 24 12.40 -0.45 10.87
CA ASP A 24 13.12 -0.14 9.62
C ASP A 24 12.84 -1.14 8.49
N LEU A 25 11.91 -2.07 8.71
CA LEU A 25 11.51 -3.04 7.69
C LEU A 25 10.75 -2.34 6.56
N VAL A 26 11.34 -2.30 5.40
CA VAL A 26 10.68 -1.85 4.18
C VAL A 26 10.07 -3.05 3.48
N TYR A 27 8.75 -3.16 3.54
CA TYR A 27 7.98 -4.25 2.94
C TYR A 27 6.74 -3.71 2.23
N PRO A 28 6.57 -3.88 0.92
CA PRO A 28 5.39 -3.42 0.19
C PRO A 28 4.22 -4.38 0.48
N ALA A 29 3.44 -4.06 1.50
CA ALA A 29 2.32 -4.89 1.94
C ALA A 29 1.14 -4.87 0.95
N SER A 30 0.99 -3.78 0.20
CA SER A 30 -0.03 -3.63 -0.84
C SER A 30 0.55 -2.85 -2.00
N CYS A 31 0.24 -3.27 -3.21
CA CYS A 31 0.65 -2.58 -4.44
C CYS A 31 -0.44 -2.65 -5.50
N VAL A 32 -0.36 -1.76 -6.47
CA VAL A 32 -1.12 -1.85 -7.71
C VAL A 32 -0.30 -2.66 -8.70
N ALA A 33 -0.90 -3.67 -9.28
CA ALA A 33 -0.25 -4.52 -10.29
C ALA A 33 -1.06 -4.52 -11.59
N SER A 34 -0.36 -4.57 -12.71
CA SER A 34 -0.95 -4.66 -14.04
C SER A 34 -0.01 -5.40 -15.00
N SER A 35 -0.53 -5.88 -16.11
CA SER A 35 0.31 -6.44 -17.18
C SER A 35 1.01 -5.32 -17.97
N ARG A 36 2.22 -5.58 -18.44
CA ARG A 36 2.96 -4.66 -19.33
C ARG A 36 2.17 -4.37 -20.60
N ALA A 37 1.45 -5.37 -21.12
CA ALA A 37 0.60 -5.23 -22.30
C ALA A 37 -0.54 -4.23 -22.06
N PHE A 38 -1.23 -4.31 -20.91
CA PHE A 38 -2.28 -3.37 -20.54
C PHE A 38 -1.75 -1.94 -20.37
N VAL A 39 -0.64 -1.76 -19.65
CA VAL A 39 -0.03 -0.43 -19.46
C VAL A 39 0.33 0.21 -20.81
N LYS A 40 0.79 -0.58 -21.79
CA LYS A 40 1.13 -0.11 -23.13
C LYS A 40 -0.13 0.18 -23.97
N ALA A 41 -1.15 -0.67 -23.89
CA ALA A 41 -2.38 -0.53 -24.68
C ALA A 41 -3.29 0.60 -24.17
N GLU A 42 -3.36 0.79 -22.85
CA GLU A 42 -4.31 1.70 -22.19
C GLU A 42 -3.61 2.76 -21.31
N PRO A 43 -2.66 3.54 -21.88
CA PRO A 43 -1.84 4.45 -21.08
C PRO A 43 -2.66 5.56 -20.42
N LYS A 44 -3.78 5.98 -21.03
CA LYS A 44 -4.67 6.99 -20.47
C LYS A 44 -5.42 6.45 -19.25
N VAL A 45 -5.92 5.22 -19.32
CA VAL A 45 -6.60 4.58 -18.18
C VAL A 45 -5.66 4.43 -17.00
N VAL A 46 -4.41 4.06 -17.26
CA VAL A 46 -3.36 3.94 -16.24
C VAL A 46 -3.06 5.32 -15.60
N ASP A 47 -2.91 6.35 -16.41
CA ASP A 47 -2.66 7.73 -15.94
C ASP A 47 -3.82 8.24 -15.06
N ASP A 48 -5.05 8.14 -15.56
CA ASP A 48 -6.25 8.57 -14.84
C ASP A 48 -6.43 7.82 -13.50
N PHE A 49 -6.19 6.51 -13.51
CA PHE A 49 -6.24 5.69 -12.31
C PHE A 49 -5.18 6.12 -11.29
N LEU A 50 -3.93 6.31 -11.70
CA LEU A 50 -2.84 6.68 -10.80
C LEU A 50 -3.05 8.08 -10.19
N ARG A 51 -3.55 9.03 -10.97
CA ARG A 51 -3.94 10.37 -10.47
C ARG A 51 -5.04 10.26 -9.41
N ALA A 52 -6.10 9.51 -9.70
CA ALA A 52 -7.19 9.29 -8.76
C ALA A 52 -6.70 8.58 -7.48
N TYR A 53 -5.79 7.62 -7.61
CA TYR A 53 -5.19 6.89 -6.50
C TYR A 53 -4.37 7.82 -5.59
N VAL A 54 -3.52 8.67 -6.16
CA VAL A 54 -2.74 9.66 -5.39
C VAL A 54 -3.68 10.69 -4.73
N ALA A 55 -4.67 11.20 -5.46
CA ALA A 55 -5.66 12.12 -4.90
C ALA A 55 -6.43 11.51 -3.73
N ALA A 56 -6.80 10.24 -3.81
CA ALA A 56 -7.45 9.53 -2.71
C ALA A 56 -6.54 9.41 -1.47
N ILE A 57 -5.26 9.11 -1.64
CA ILE A 57 -4.28 9.08 -0.53
C ILE A 57 -4.17 10.46 0.12
N GLN A 58 -4.08 11.51 -0.67
CA GLN A 58 -4.01 12.89 -0.16
C GLN A 58 -5.27 13.28 0.58
N LEU A 59 -6.45 12.87 0.08
CA LEU A 59 -7.73 13.13 0.71
C LEU A 59 -7.85 12.41 2.07
N ILE A 60 -7.42 11.17 2.19
CA ILE A 60 -7.37 10.42 3.46
C ILE A 60 -6.56 11.19 4.52
N LYS A 61 -5.46 11.84 4.09
CA LYS A 61 -4.60 12.62 5.00
C LYS A 61 -5.16 13.99 5.35
N LYS A 62 -5.89 14.61 4.44
CA LYS A 62 -6.40 15.98 4.57
C LYS A 62 -7.77 16.04 5.26
N ASP A 63 -8.64 15.09 4.95
CA ASP A 63 -10.03 15.06 5.44
C ASP A 63 -10.33 13.70 6.09
N THR A 64 -10.00 13.61 7.38
CA THR A 64 -10.22 12.38 8.16
C THR A 64 -11.70 12.06 8.31
N ALA A 65 -12.58 13.05 8.40
CA ALA A 65 -14.02 12.81 8.55
C ALA A 65 -14.62 12.19 7.29
N PHE A 66 -14.22 12.67 6.10
CA PHE A 66 -14.59 12.06 4.84
C PHE A 66 -14.01 10.64 4.70
N ALA A 67 -12.75 10.47 5.09
CA ALA A 67 -12.09 9.17 5.08
C ALA A 67 -12.81 8.16 5.98
N GLU A 68 -13.16 8.53 7.22
CA GLU A 68 -13.90 7.68 8.16
C GLU A 68 -15.26 7.25 7.58
N LYS A 69 -16.05 8.19 7.03
CA LYS A 69 -17.32 7.90 6.38
C LYS A 69 -17.17 6.94 5.20
N THR A 70 -16.12 7.13 4.39
CA THR A 70 -15.83 6.30 3.23
C THR A 70 -15.40 4.90 3.66
N PHE A 71 -14.52 4.78 4.64
CA PHE A 71 -14.08 3.50 5.20
C PHE A 71 -15.24 2.73 5.82
N ALA A 72 -16.08 3.40 6.64
CA ALA A 72 -17.27 2.79 7.21
C ALA A 72 -18.16 2.15 6.14
N LYS A 73 -18.42 2.89 5.06
CA LYS A 73 -19.24 2.43 3.93
C LYS A 73 -18.64 1.21 3.23
N TRP A 74 -17.40 1.31 2.80
CA TRP A 74 -16.78 0.28 1.95
C TRP A 74 -16.29 -0.94 2.72
N LEU A 75 -15.84 -0.77 3.96
CA LEU A 75 -15.48 -1.87 4.83
C LEU A 75 -16.69 -2.49 5.54
N ARG A 76 -17.87 -1.87 5.41
CA ARG A 76 -19.10 -2.26 6.13
C ARG A 76 -18.88 -2.33 7.64
N GLU A 77 -18.05 -1.43 8.16
CA GLU A 77 -17.73 -1.35 9.58
C GLU A 77 -18.70 -0.36 10.25
N LYS A 78 -19.17 -0.71 11.45
CA LYS A 78 -20.13 0.10 12.22
C LYS A 78 -19.52 0.63 13.52
N ASP A 79 -18.43 0.04 14.00
CA ASP A 79 -17.76 0.49 15.21
C ASP A 79 -16.96 1.77 14.95
N PRO A 80 -17.33 2.93 15.53
CA PRO A 80 -16.65 4.20 15.30
C PRO A 80 -15.18 4.17 15.74
N TYR A 81 -14.85 3.41 16.78
CA TYR A 81 -13.48 3.26 17.25
C TYR A 81 -12.61 2.54 16.20
N LEU A 82 -13.11 1.42 15.65
CA LEU A 82 -12.40 0.66 14.64
C LEU A 82 -12.21 1.48 13.37
N ILE A 83 -13.23 2.23 12.94
CA ILE A 83 -13.17 3.11 11.77
C ILE A 83 -12.07 4.17 11.99
N LYS A 84 -12.14 4.92 13.08
CA LYS A 84 -11.20 5.98 13.42
C LYS A 84 -9.77 5.45 13.48
N LYS A 85 -9.53 4.38 14.23
CA LYS A 85 -8.19 3.77 14.36
C LYS A 85 -7.64 3.22 13.04
N THR A 86 -8.50 2.68 12.19
CA THR A 86 -8.12 2.24 10.86
C THR A 86 -7.68 3.43 10.00
N VAL A 87 -8.45 4.50 9.94
CA VAL A 87 -8.10 5.71 9.17
C VAL A 87 -6.82 6.35 9.71
N GLU A 88 -6.67 6.52 11.03
CA GLU A 88 -5.45 7.03 11.66
C GLU A 88 -4.21 6.22 11.25
N SER A 89 -4.31 4.89 11.26
CA SER A 89 -3.21 4.00 10.91
C SER A 89 -2.84 4.11 9.44
N TYR A 90 -3.81 4.03 8.53
CA TYR A 90 -3.53 4.14 7.10
C TYR A 90 -3.04 5.53 6.69
N SER A 91 -3.56 6.60 7.32
CA SER A 91 -3.07 7.96 7.10
C SER A 91 -1.58 8.12 7.41
N LYS A 92 -1.05 7.38 8.40
CA LYS A 92 0.38 7.36 8.74
C LYS A 92 1.20 6.52 7.75
N ILE A 93 0.68 5.35 7.37
CA ILE A 93 1.38 4.36 6.54
C ILE A 93 1.47 4.82 5.08
N PHE A 94 0.40 5.37 4.53
CA PHE A 94 0.37 5.78 3.14
C PHE A 94 1.33 6.96 2.88
N LYS A 95 2.24 6.76 1.94
CA LYS A 95 3.09 7.85 1.44
C LYS A 95 2.27 8.76 0.53
N PRO A 96 2.51 10.09 0.55
CA PRO A 96 1.79 11.04 -0.32
C PRO A 96 1.88 10.69 -1.82
N ILE A 97 3.04 10.21 -2.24
CA ILE A 97 3.27 9.61 -3.55
C ILE A 97 3.73 8.17 -3.31
N PRO A 98 2.95 7.15 -3.70
CA PRO A 98 3.18 5.76 -3.35
C PRO A 98 4.18 5.06 -4.28
N ILE A 99 5.41 5.56 -4.33
CA ILE A 99 6.53 4.94 -5.06
C ILE A 99 6.87 3.60 -4.41
N VAL A 100 7.06 2.58 -5.24
CA VAL A 100 7.55 1.27 -4.79
C VAL A 100 9.08 1.35 -4.63
N PRO A 101 9.63 1.27 -3.40
CA PRO A 101 11.06 1.36 -3.18
C PRO A 101 11.78 0.07 -3.54
N ASP A 102 12.98 0.16 -4.12
CA ASP A 102 13.83 -1.00 -4.46
C ASP A 102 14.10 -1.87 -3.24
N LYS A 103 14.46 -1.26 -2.11
CA LYS A 103 14.68 -1.97 -0.85
C LYS A 103 13.49 -2.84 -0.44
N GLY A 104 12.26 -2.40 -0.73
CA GLY A 104 11.04 -3.16 -0.45
C GLY A 104 10.95 -4.42 -1.32
N ILE A 105 11.20 -4.28 -2.61
CA ILE A 105 11.21 -5.42 -3.56
C ILE A 105 12.34 -6.39 -3.19
N GLU A 106 13.54 -5.90 -2.90
CA GLU A 106 14.66 -6.73 -2.47
C GLU A 106 14.34 -7.54 -1.20
N THR A 107 13.64 -6.94 -0.24
CA THR A 107 13.20 -7.63 0.98
C THR A 107 12.28 -8.80 0.64
N VAL A 108 11.29 -8.57 -0.23
CA VAL A 108 10.38 -9.64 -0.70
C VAL A 108 11.14 -10.72 -1.47
N MET A 109 12.04 -10.31 -2.36
CA MET A 109 12.82 -11.26 -3.18
C MET A 109 13.70 -12.17 -2.31
N LYS A 110 14.34 -11.61 -1.27
CA LYS A 110 15.12 -12.39 -0.31
C LYS A 110 14.27 -13.40 0.44
N ASP A 111 13.09 -12.99 0.91
CA ASP A 111 12.15 -13.91 1.58
C ASP A 111 11.69 -15.04 0.66
N LEU A 112 11.27 -14.70 -0.58
CA LEU A 112 10.84 -15.69 -1.56
C LEU A 112 11.97 -16.64 -1.99
N ALA A 113 13.19 -16.14 -2.13
CA ALA A 113 14.35 -16.97 -2.45
C ALA A 113 14.72 -17.93 -1.30
N ASN A 114 14.61 -17.48 -0.05
CA ASN A 114 14.81 -18.34 1.12
C ASN A 114 13.76 -19.47 1.16
N ARG A 115 12.56 -19.20 0.71
CA ARG A 115 11.48 -20.21 0.57
C ARG A 115 11.59 -21.03 -0.72
N ARG A 116 12.62 -20.79 -1.56
CA ARG A 116 12.81 -21.42 -2.88
C ARG A 116 11.63 -21.21 -3.85
N THR A 117 10.93 -20.09 -3.72
CA THR A 117 9.75 -19.77 -4.54
C THR A 117 10.10 -19.00 -5.82
N ILE A 118 11.28 -18.35 -5.83
CA ILE A 118 11.82 -17.67 -7.02
C ILE A 118 13.26 -18.11 -7.29
N PRO A 119 13.68 -18.13 -8.57
CA PRO A 119 15.06 -18.38 -8.95
C PRO A 119 16.02 -17.34 -8.35
N LYS A 120 17.22 -17.82 -7.94
CA LYS A 120 18.22 -16.95 -7.28
C LYS A 120 18.76 -15.84 -8.18
N GLU A 121 18.74 -16.01 -9.49
CA GLU A 121 19.19 -15.01 -10.48
C GLU A 121 18.36 -13.74 -10.49
N PHE A 122 17.19 -13.75 -9.88
CA PHE A 122 16.36 -12.53 -9.73
C PHE A 122 16.74 -11.70 -8.51
N ILE A 123 17.49 -12.27 -7.55
CA ILE A 123 17.91 -11.54 -6.35
C ILE A 123 18.84 -10.39 -6.77
N GLY A 124 18.55 -9.17 -6.24
CA GLY A 124 19.33 -7.98 -6.58
C GLY A 124 18.90 -7.30 -7.88
N ARG A 125 17.77 -7.72 -8.48
CA ARG A 125 17.21 -7.14 -9.70
C ARG A 125 15.79 -6.61 -9.47
N PRO A 126 15.57 -5.67 -8.54
CA PRO A 126 14.24 -5.15 -8.19
C PRO A 126 13.54 -4.46 -9.38
N GLU A 127 14.31 -3.92 -10.32
CA GLU A 127 13.80 -3.26 -11.53
C GLU A 127 12.96 -4.18 -12.43
N LEU A 128 13.11 -5.50 -12.31
CA LEU A 128 12.30 -6.46 -13.07
C LEU A 128 10.87 -6.59 -12.54
N PHE A 129 10.65 -6.21 -11.27
CA PHE A 129 9.41 -6.46 -10.54
C PHE A 129 8.65 -5.19 -10.16
N ARG A 130 9.21 -4.02 -10.44
CA ARG A 130 8.55 -2.74 -10.24
C ARG A 130 8.67 -1.85 -11.46
N ASP A 131 7.71 -0.95 -11.60
CA ASP A 131 7.75 0.13 -12.59
C ASP A 131 7.09 1.38 -11.99
N ASN A 132 7.88 2.36 -11.59
CA ASN A 132 7.39 3.64 -11.09
C ASN A 132 7.18 4.68 -12.21
N GLY A 133 7.63 4.40 -13.43
CA GLY A 133 7.57 5.32 -14.56
C GLY A 133 6.15 5.85 -14.87
N PRO A 134 5.11 5.01 -14.92
CA PRO A 134 3.74 5.49 -15.11
C PRO A 134 3.29 6.47 -14.00
N LEU A 135 3.64 6.20 -12.74
CA LEU A 135 3.31 7.09 -11.62
C LEU A 135 4.04 8.43 -11.70
N GLU A 136 5.35 8.39 -11.97
CA GLU A 136 6.17 9.59 -12.13
C GLU A 136 5.64 10.47 -13.29
N LYS A 137 5.29 9.86 -14.42
CA LYS A 137 4.68 10.53 -15.55
C LYS A 137 3.32 11.15 -15.22
N ALA A 138 2.47 10.41 -14.49
CA ALA A 138 1.17 10.91 -14.06
C ALA A 138 1.29 12.12 -13.13
N MET A 139 2.32 12.15 -12.26
CA MET A 139 2.54 13.26 -11.32
C MET A 139 3.28 14.46 -11.92
N ALA A 140 3.98 14.28 -13.04
CA ALA A 140 4.68 15.38 -13.72
C ALA A 140 3.75 16.30 -14.54
N ARG A 141 2.50 15.89 -14.76
CA ARG A 141 1.51 16.69 -15.48
C ARG A 141 0.70 17.54 -14.50
N PRO A 142 0.49 18.81 -14.79
CA PRO A 142 -0.34 19.71 -13.97
C PRO A 142 -1.82 19.25 -13.92
#